data_a3dffbeb85cd580774c2a44594d83e1d
#
_entry.id   a3dffbeb85cd580774c2a44594d83e1d
#
_cell.length_a   1.000
_cell.length_b   1.000
_cell.length_c   1.000
_cell.angle_alpha   90.00
_cell.angle_beta   90.00
_cell.angle_gamma   90.00
#
_symmetry.space_group_name_H-M   'P 1'
#
loop_
_entity.id
_entity.type
_entity.pdbx_description
1 polymer ?
#
loop_
_entity_poly.entity_id
_entity_poly.type
_entity_poly.pdbx_seq_one_letter_code
_entity_poly.pdbx_strand_id
1 'polypeptide(L)'
;MSAVRPLLLAIALIHAIAAAPPAVAEVYRYKDQRGNWVYADRPPAAGQPAESLPVKSGAASPRIAVEALSANGAVDLVAVNECRCVVEFAIKVRGGDGQERTAKAVVPERSRQVLLAVPTGPGMGKITFDYGYVIGRPDAVHAPGRPYRAPFALAQSFVVTQAPPLAITHRDAASRNAIDIAMPVGTAVHAAREGVVINVAHRFFRGGLDTTISDEANFVQVLHDDGTNAVYAHLQMDTIRVRPGQRVERGEYIANSGNTGFSSGPHLHFVVSRNAGFRSESVPVVFEGPGGASVTPRPDRALTAY
;
A
#
# COMPACT_ATOMS: atom_id res chain seq x y z
N MET A 1 -9.35 -29.96 -77.01
CA MET A 1 -8.22 -30.42 -76.17
C MET A 1 -8.20 -29.52 -74.94
N SER A 2 -8.89 -29.89 -73.86
CA SER A 2 -8.99 -29.12 -72.62
C SER A 2 -7.97 -29.64 -71.62
N ALA A 3 -7.09 -28.75 -71.15
CA ALA A 3 -6.07 -29.04 -70.14
C ALA A 3 -6.67 -28.81 -68.75
N VAL A 4 -6.77 -29.89 -67.97
CA VAL A 4 -7.19 -29.89 -66.53
C VAL A 4 -5.95 -29.54 -65.69
N ARG A 5 -6.02 -28.44 -64.93
CA ARG A 5 -5.01 -28.08 -63.91
C ARG A 5 -5.34 -28.74 -62.56
N PRO A 6 -4.42 -29.39 -61.89
CA PRO A 6 -4.65 -29.91 -60.54
C PRO A 6 -4.60 -28.77 -59.52
N LEU A 7 -5.61 -28.72 -58.64
CA LEU A 7 -5.74 -27.85 -57.47
C LEU A 7 -4.88 -28.41 -56.34
N LEU A 8 -3.75 -27.78 -56.02
CA LEU A 8 -2.95 -28.15 -54.84
C LEU A 8 -3.63 -27.59 -53.57
N LEU A 9 -4.16 -28.52 -52.76
CA LEU A 9 -4.72 -28.22 -51.46
C LEU A 9 -3.59 -28.04 -50.43
N ALA A 10 -3.30 -26.81 -50.01
CA ALA A 10 -2.32 -26.53 -48.95
C ALA A 10 -3.01 -26.79 -47.60
N ILE A 11 -2.63 -27.87 -46.93
CA ILE A 11 -3.06 -28.15 -45.56
C ILE A 11 -2.19 -27.27 -44.61
N ALA A 12 -2.78 -26.22 -44.08
CA ALA A 12 -2.16 -25.41 -43.01
C ALA A 12 -2.21 -26.21 -41.70
N LEU A 13 -1.05 -26.67 -41.24
CA LEU A 13 -0.88 -27.30 -39.96
C LEU A 13 -0.93 -26.20 -38.88
N ILE A 14 -2.09 -26.02 -38.21
CA ILE A 14 -2.22 -25.12 -37.06
C ILE A 14 -1.54 -25.81 -35.88
N HIS A 15 -0.33 -25.36 -35.55
CA HIS A 15 0.31 -25.73 -34.29
C HIS A 15 -0.41 -25.00 -33.16
N ALA A 16 -1.24 -25.71 -32.40
CA ALA A 16 -1.76 -25.21 -31.13
C ALA A 16 -0.58 -25.09 -30.15
N ILE A 17 -0.10 -23.86 -29.96
CA ILE A 17 0.82 -23.54 -28.85
C ILE A 17 -0.01 -23.68 -27.59
N ALA A 18 0.13 -24.81 -26.88
CA ALA A 18 -0.40 -24.95 -25.54
C ALA A 18 0.27 -23.88 -24.66
N ALA A 19 -0.48 -22.85 -24.28
CA ALA A 19 -0.02 -21.89 -23.30
C ALA A 19 0.30 -22.66 -22.00
N ALA A 20 1.57 -22.66 -21.59
CA ALA A 20 1.96 -23.17 -20.28
C ALA A 20 1.14 -22.43 -19.21
N PRO A 21 0.61 -23.13 -18.20
CA PRO A 21 -0.06 -22.46 -17.09
C PRO A 21 0.90 -21.43 -16.48
N PRO A 22 0.39 -20.27 -16.03
CA PRO A 22 1.24 -19.27 -15.40
C PRO A 22 1.97 -19.93 -14.22
N ALA A 23 3.29 -19.84 -14.20
CA ALA A 23 4.08 -20.35 -13.09
C ALA A 23 3.59 -19.65 -11.82
N VAL A 24 3.08 -20.41 -10.87
CA VAL A 24 2.73 -19.89 -9.54
C VAL A 24 4.07 -19.46 -8.92
N ALA A 25 4.18 -18.18 -8.60
CA ALA A 25 5.38 -17.69 -7.93
C ALA A 25 5.46 -18.39 -6.56
N GLU A 26 6.56 -19.08 -6.32
CA GLU A 26 6.84 -19.72 -5.04
C GLU A 26 7.82 -18.87 -4.27
N VAL A 27 7.60 -18.74 -2.97
CA VAL A 27 8.54 -18.11 -2.05
C VAL A 27 9.01 -19.15 -1.07
N TYR A 28 10.31 -19.24 -0.89
CA TYR A 28 10.94 -20.16 0.06
C TYR A 28 11.20 -19.46 1.38
N ARG A 29 10.77 -20.07 2.48
CA ARG A 29 11.04 -19.62 3.84
C ARG A 29 12.04 -20.57 4.51
N TYR A 30 13.14 -20.04 5.03
CA TYR A 30 14.15 -20.81 5.75
C TYR A 30 14.83 -19.96 6.82
N LYS A 31 15.61 -20.58 7.72
CA LYS A 31 16.39 -19.83 8.71
C LYS A 31 17.82 -19.68 8.23
N ASP A 32 18.42 -18.49 8.38
CA ASP A 32 19.83 -18.26 8.16
C ASP A 32 20.69 -18.90 9.28
N GLN A 33 22.00 -18.78 9.16
CA GLN A 33 22.96 -19.31 10.16
C GLN A 33 22.83 -18.65 11.55
N ARG A 34 22.15 -17.49 11.62
CA ARG A 34 21.88 -16.75 12.87
C ARG A 34 20.51 -17.09 13.45
N GLY A 35 19.74 -17.99 12.82
CA GLY A 35 18.40 -18.37 13.23
C GLY A 35 17.29 -17.42 12.80
N ASN A 36 17.57 -16.40 11.99
CA ASN A 36 16.56 -15.46 11.48
C ASN A 36 15.82 -16.08 10.29
N TRP A 37 14.53 -15.76 10.17
CA TRP A 37 13.74 -16.14 9.00
C TRP A 37 14.14 -15.33 7.77
N VAL A 38 14.45 -16.06 6.69
CA VAL A 38 14.74 -15.51 5.35
C VAL A 38 13.62 -15.93 4.40
N TYR A 39 13.19 -15.01 3.54
CA TYR A 39 12.25 -15.26 2.45
C TYR A 39 12.96 -14.99 1.13
N ALA A 40 12.89 -15.91 0.17
CA ALA A 40 13.59 -15.80 -1.10
C ALA A 40 12.74 -16.37 -2.25
N ASP A 41 12.98 -15.87 -3.47
CA ASP A 41 12.36 -16.37 -4.70
C ASP A 41 13.01 -17.67 -5.23
N ARG A 42 14.06 -18.13 -4.54
CA ARG A 42 14.78 -19.36 -4.87
C ARG A 42 15.01 -20.20 -3.62
N PRO A 43 15.05 -21.53 -3.76
CA PRO A 43 15.39 -22.38 -2.64
C PRO A 43 16.80 -22.07 -2.12
N PRO A 44 17.06 -22.23 -0.82
CA PRO A 44 18.40 -22.10 -0.26
C PRO A 44 19.34 -23.17 -0.82
N ALA A 45 20.62 -23.10 -0.44
CA ALA A 45 21.62 -24.11 -0.83
C ALA A 45 21.17 -25.53 -0.45
N ALA A 46 21.58 -26.51 -1.24
CA ALA A 46 21.23 -27.90 -1.04
C ALA A 46 21.54 -28.38 0.38
N GLY A 47 20.55 -28.99 1.05
CA GLY A 47 20.67 -29.50 2.42
C GLY A 47 20.14 -28.55 3.51
N GLN A 48 19.79 -27.32 3.20
CA GLN A 48 19.14 -26.41 4.15
C GLN A 48 17.63 -26.61 4.13
N PRO A 49 16.97 -26.91 5.26
CA PRO A 49 15.51 -27.06 5.31
C PRO A 49 14.82 -25.73 4.91
N ALA A 50 13.91 -25.81 3.95
CA ALA A 50 13.10 -24.69 3.51
C ALA A 50 11.66 -25.13 3.31
N GLU A 51 10.75 -24.20 3.58
CA GLU A 51 9.32 -24.38 3.32
C GLU A 51 8.96 -23.57 2.07
N SER A 52 8.35 -24.23 1.06
CA SER A 52 7.76 -23.52 -0.08
C SER A 52 6.40 -22.96 0.32
N LEU A 53 6.25 -21.65 0.17
CA LEU A 53 5.02 -20.93 0.47
C LEU A 53 4.36 -20.54 -0.86
N PRO A 54 3.13 -21.03 -1.14
CA PRO A 54 2.38 -20.53 -2.29
C PRO A 54 2.01 -19.07 -2.04
N VAL A 55 2.35 -18.18 -2.98
CA VAL A 55 1.91 -16.79 -2.93
C VAL A 55 0.40 -16.76 -3.13
N LYS A 56 -0.35 -16.58 -2.04
CA LYS A 56 -1.80 -16.44 -2.09
C LYS A 56 -2.15 -15.11 -2.76
N SER A 57 -3.07 -15.15 -3.72
CA SER A 57 -3.69 -13.92 -4.22
C SER A 57 -4.55 -13.34 -3.10
N GLY A 58 -4.02 -12.34 -2.39
CA GLY A 58 -4.79 -11.59 -1.40
C GLY A 58 -5.74 -10.61 -2.05
N ALA A 59 -6.59 -9.98 -1.24
CA ALA A 59 -7.44 -8.89 -1.71
C ALA A 59 -6.56 -7.81 -2.36
N ALA A 60 -6.82 -7.51 -3.62
CA ALA A 60 -6.10 -6.46 -4.34
C ALA A 60 -6.34 -5.11 -3.65
N SER A 61 -5.33 -4.26 -3.65
CA SER A 61 -5.48 -2.86 -3.28
C SER A 61 -6.60 -2.22 -4.11
N PRO A 62 -7.47 -1.41 -3.52
CA PRO A 62 -8.52 -0.73 -4.28
C PRO A 62 -7.89 0.16 -5.34
N ARG A 63 -8.47 0.18 -6.53
CA ARG A 63 -7.99 1.00 -7.62
C ARG A 63 -8.31 2.47 -7.37
N ILE A 64 -7.29 3.32 -7.41
CA ILE A 64 -7.40 4.77 -7.39
C ILE A 64 -6.64 5.28 -8.61
N ALA A 65 -7.34 5.81 -9.61
CA ALA A 65 -6.76 6.13 -10.91
C ALA A 65 -7.52 7.24 -11.63
N VAL A 66 -6.94 7.76 -12.71
CA VAL A 66 -7.63 8.57 -13.72
C VAL A 66 -7.67 7.79 -15.02
N GLU A 67 -8.86 7.65 -15.61
CA GLU A 67 -9.10 7.05 -16.90
C GLU A 67 -9.41 8.13 -17.94
N ALA A 68 -8.92 7.93 -19.18
CA ALA A 68 -9.28 8.74 -20.32
C ALA A 68 -10.36 8.00 -21.13
N LEU A 69 -11.56 8.57 -21.22
CA LEU A 69 -12.71 8.01 -21.93
C LEU A 69 -13.05 8.92 -23.11
N SER A 70 -13.14 8.36 -24.32
CA SER A 70 -13.61 9.11 -25.49
C SER A 70 -15.08 9.44 -25.33
N ALA A 71 -15.42 10.71 -25.45
CA ALA A 71 -16.77 11.26 -25.48
C ALA A 71 -16.96 12.09 -26.75
N ASN A 72 -18.20 12.50 -27.04
CA ASN A 72 -18.57 13.24 -28.24
C ASN A 72 -17.74 14.52 -28.44
N GLY A 73 -16.67 14.46 -29.27
CA GLY A 73 -15.77 15.58 -29.52
C GLY A 73 -14.85 15.99 -28.38
N ALA A 74 -14.71 15.13 -27.36
CA ALA A 74 -13.85 15.34 -26.21
C ALA A 74 -13.24 14.02 -25.69
N VAL A 75 -12.27 14.14 -24.80
CA VAL A 75 -11.83 13.06 -23.90
C VAL A 75 -12.15 13.48 -22.48
N ASP A 76 -12.98 12.69 -21.82
CA ASP A 76 -13.28 12.84 -20.41
C ASP A 76 -12.20 12.18 -19.57
N LEU A 77 -11.58 12.93 -18.69
CA LEU A 77 -10.62 12.43 -17.69
C LEU A 77 -11.38 12.16 -16.41
N VAL A 78 -11.60 10.87 -16.13
CA VAL A 78 -12.48 10.38 -15.07
C VAL A 78 -11.66 9.84 -13.91
N ALA A 79 -11.80 10.44 -12.73
CA ALA A 79 -11.29 9.84 -11.51
C ALA A 79 -12.10 8.59 -11.16
N VAL A 80 -11.38 7.51 -10.83
CA VAL A 80 -11.91 6.23 -10.37
C VAL A 80 -11.45 6.03 -8.95
N ASN A 81 -12.37 5.98 -8.01
CA ASN A 81 -12.11 5.72 -6.62
C ASN A 81 -12.85 4.45 -6.18
N GLU A 82 -12.15 3.31 -6.12
CA GLU A 82 -12.68 2.04 -5.61
C GLU A 82 -12.45 1.86 -4.10
N CYS A 83 -11.71 2.80 -3.46
CA CYS A 83 -11.49 2.78 -2.02
C CYS A 83 -12.79 3.01 -1.25
N ARG A 84 -12.86 2.44 -0.04
CA ARG A 84 -13.86 2.82 0.97
C ARG A 84 -13.40 4.06 1.76
N CYS A 85 -12.88 5.02 1.07
CA CYS A 85 -12.36 6.27 1.59
C CYS A 85 -12.61 7.40 0.59
N VAL A 86 -12.69 8.59 1.08
CA VAL A 86 -12.66 9.80 0.23
C VAL A 86 -11.24 10.00 -0.28
N VAL A 87 -11.10 10.44 -1.54
CA VAL A 87 -9.79 10.70 -2.17
C VAL A 87 -9.81 12.07 -2.82
N GLU A 88 -8.83 12.90 -2.51
CA GLU A 88 -8.61 14.16 -3.21
C GLU A 88 -7.67 13.93 -4.41
N PHE A 89 -8.15 14.27 -5.61
CA PHE A 89 -7.38 14.20 -6.85
C PHE A 89 -6.92 15.59 -7.28
N ALA A 90 -5.75 15.65 -7.91
CA ALA A 90 -5.31 16.77 -8.72
C ALA A 90 -4.81 16.25 -10.07
N ILE A 91 -5.14 16.93 -11.15
CA ILE A 91 -4.75 16.59 -12.50
C ILE A 91 -4.20 17.82 -13.22
N LYS A 92 -3.14 17.62 -14.02
CA LYS A 92 -2.60 18.59 -14.97
C LYS A 92 -2.63 17.95 -16.36
N VAL A 93 -3.21 18.66 -17.31
CA VAL A 93 -3.47 18.17 -18.67
C VAL A 93 -2.89 19.15 -19.68
N ARG A 94 -2.20 18.65 -20.69
CA ARG A 94 -1.93 19.36 -21.94
C ARG A 94 -2.86 18.83 -23.01
N GLY A 95 -3.81 19.66 -23.44
CA GLY A 95 -4.77 19.34 -24.50
C GLY A 95 -4.12 19.25 -25.88
N GLY A 96 -4.84 18.66 -26.83
CA GLY A 96 -4.43 18.59 -28.24
C GLY A 96 -4.36 19.96 -28.93
N ASP A 97 -4.96 20.99 -28.35
CA ASP A 97 -4.87 22.42 -28.71
C ASP A 97 -3.60 23.11 -28.12
N GLY A 98 -2.76 22.36 -27.40
CA GLY A 98 -1.54 22.87 -26.75
C GLY A 98 -1.80 23.59 -25.42
N GLN A 99 -3.04 23.76 -24.98
CA GLN A 99 -3.38 24.47 -23.75
C GLN A 99 -3.20 23.55 -22.53
N GLU A 100 -2.66 24.13 -21.47
CA GLU A 100 -2.59 23.47 -20.15
C GLU A 100 -3.87 23.76 -19.34
N ARG A 101 -4.40 22.71 -18.71
CA ARG A 101 -5.56 22.76 -17.83
C ARG A 101 -5.25 22.00 -16.55
N THR A 102 -5.80 22.45 -15.44
CA THR A 102 -5.70 21.77 -14.15
C THR A 102 -7.07 21.65 -13.50
N ALA A 103 -7.27 20.58 -12.74
CA ALA A 103 -8.43 20.44 -11.89
C ALA A 103 -8.05 19.76 -10.57
N LYS A 104 -8.83 20.06 -9.52
CA LYS A 104 -8.82 19.34 -8.26
C LYS A 104 -10.25 18.93 -7.91
N ALA A 105 -10.42 17.75 -7.34
CA ALA A 105 -11.71 17.28 -6.88
C ALA A 105 -11.57 16.33 -5.70
N VAL A 106 -12.52 16.40 -4.78
CA VAL A 106 -12.70 15.43 -3.69
C VAL A 106 -13.72 14.40 -4.18
N VAL A 107 -13.25 13.19 -4.42
CA VAL A 107 -14.05 12.10 -5.00
C VAL A 107 -14.52 11.17 -3.88
N PRO A 108 -15.84 10.99 -3.69
CA PRO A 108 -16.41 10.13 -2.67
C PRO A 108 -15.92 8.68 -2.77
N GLU A 109 -16.12 7.92 -1.71
CA GLU A 109 -15.86 6.50 -1.70
C GLU A 109 -16.62 5.76 -2.81
N ARG A 110 -15.98 4.75 -3.41
CA ARG A 110 -16.58 3.85 -4.42
C ARG A 110 -17.32 4.59 -5.54
N SER A 111 -16.75 5.68 -6.02
CA SER A 111 -17.37 6.52 -7.03
C SER A 111 -16.45 6.84 -8.20
N ARG A 112 -17.06 7.39 -9.25
CA ARG A 112 -16.36 7.89 -10.45
C ARG A 112 -16.82 9.32 -10.67
N GLN A 113 -15.89 10.20 -11.06
CA GLN A 113 -16.20 11.60 -11.32
C GLN A 113 -15.36 12.12 -12.48
N VAL A 114 -15.99 12.81 -13.43
CA VAL A 114 -15.29 13.55 -14.47
C VAL A 114 -14.55 14.72 -13.81
N LEU A 115 -13.23 14.76 -13.98
CA LEU A 115 -12.37 15.84 -13.50
C LEU A 115 -12.27 16.96 -14.54
N LEU A 116 -12.10 16.59 -15.80
CA LEU A 116 -11.97 17.49 -16.94
C LEU A 116 -12.52 16.81 -18.20
N ALA A 117 -13.20 17.59 -19.05
CA ALA A 117 -13.46 17.24 -20.44
C ALA A 117 -12.52 18.04 -21.33
N VAL A 118 -11.69 17.35 -22.12
CA VAL A 118 -10.68 17.95 -23.00
C VAL A 118 -11.11 17.84 -24.44
N PRO A 119 -11.31 18.97 -25.17
CA PRO A 119 -11.77 18.93 -26.54
C PRO A 119 -10.82 18.14 -27.45
N THR A 120 -11.43 17.45 -28.43
CA THR A 120 -10.70 16.76 -29.52
C THR A 120 -11.32 17.16 -30.86
N GLY A 121 -10.51 17.16 -31.93
CA GLY A 121 -11.00 17.49 -33.26
C GLY A 121 -9.91 17.36 -34.33
N PRO A 122 -10.29 17.56 -35.62
CA PRO A 122 -9.33 17.55 -36.71
C PRO A 122 -8.23 18.59 -36.50
N GLY A 123 -6.98 18.21 -36.70
CA GLY A 123 -5.81 19.08 -36.51
C GLY A 123 -5.33 19.27 -35.08
N MET A 124 -6.02 18.69 -34.09
CA MET A 124 -5.55 18.69 -32.71
C MET A 124 -4.49 17.60 -32.47
N GLY A 125 -3.50 17.92 -31.61
CA GLY A 125 -2.43 17.00 -31.22
C GLY A 125 -2.88 15.98 -30.16
N LYS A 126 -1.90 15.25 -29.63
CA LYS A 126 -2.13 14.25 -28.58
C LYS A 126 -2.43 14.94 -27.25
N ILE A 127 -3.37 14.38 -26.49
CA ILE A 127 -3.63 14.76 -25.09
C ILE A 127 -2.66 13.98 -24.19
N THR A 128 -2.01 14.68 -23.28
CA THR A 128 -1.17 14.08 -22.23
C THR A 128 -1.61 14.61 -20.87
N PHE A 129 -1.53 13.79 -19.83
CA PHE A 129 -1.89 14.22 -18.48
C PHE A 129 -1.05 13.50 -17.42
N ASP A 130 -0.85 14.22 -16.32
CA ASP A 130 -0.29 13.72 -15.07
C ASP A 130 -1.32 13.93 -13.97
N TYR A 131 -1.40 13.00 -13.03
CA TYR A 131 -2.28 13.15 -11.89
C TYR A 131 -1.63 12.63 -10.61
N GLY A 132 -2.11 13.16 -9.49
CA GLY A 132 -1.81 12.65 -8.16
C GLY A 132 -3.07 12.56 -7.34
N TYR A 133 -2.98 11.87 -6.21
CA TYR A 133 -4.06 11.81 -5.26
C TYR A 133 -3.57 11.73 -3.82
N VAL A 134 -4.42 12.13 -2.89
CA VAL A 134 -4.22 11.98 -1.44
C VAL A 134 -5.46 11.34 -0.84
N ILE A 135 -5.26 10.30 -0.03
CA ILE A 135 -6.34 9.61 0.67
C ILE A 135 -6.81 10.45 1.85
N GLY A 136 -8.14 10.49 2.04
CA GLY A 136 -8.80 11.23 3.11
C GLY A 136 -9.35 12.58 2.66
N ARG A 137 -10.25 13.13 3.48
CA ARG A 137 -10.80 14.47 3.26
C ARG A 137 -9.76 15.55 3.58
N PRO A 138 -9.67 16.61 2.78
CA PRO A 138 -8.67 17.69 3.00
C PRO A 138 -8.88 18.49 4.31
N ASP A 139 -10.05 18.33 4.94
CA ASP A 139 -10.42 18.96 6.21
C ASP A 139 -10.35 17.99 7.41
N ALA A 140 -9.70 16.83 7.26
CA ALA A 140 -9.53 15.87 8.33
C ALA A 140 -8.76 16.48 9.52
N VAL A 141 -9.29 16.29 10.72
CA VAL A 141 -8.70 16.80 11.98
C VAL A 141 -8.40 15.61 12.88
N HIS A 142 -7.13 15.48 13.30
CA HIS A 142 -6.72 14.43 14.22
C HIS A 142 -7.33 14.67 15.61
N ALA A 143 -8.35 13.88 15.96
CA ALA A 143 -9.12 14.00 17.18
C ALA A 143 -9.46 12.62 17.77
N PRO A 144 -8.46 11.82 18.21
CA PRO A 144 -8.72 10.52 18.82
C PRO A 144 -9.41 10.73 20.16
N GLY A 145 -10.52 9.99 20.42
CA GLY A 145 -11.27 10.08 21.70
C GLY A 145 -10.48 9.57 22.91
N ARG A 146 -9.38 8.87 22.70
CA ARG A 146 -8.44 8.35 23.73
C ARG A 146 -7.07 8.10 23.12
N PRO A 147 -5.99 7.91 23.92
CA PRO A 147 -4.68 7.53 23.44
C PRO A 147 -4.72 6.26 22.58
N TYR A 148 -3.86 6.16 21.59
CA TYR A 148 -3.70 4.93 20.80
C TYR A 148 -3.23 3.79 21.69
N ARG A 149 -3.66 2.56 21.39
CA ARG A 149 -3.06 1.38 22.00
C ARG A 149 -1.71 1.10 21.34
N ALA A 150 -0.71 0.66 22.10
CA ALA A 150 0.51 0.13 21.50
C ALA A 150 0.16 -1.04 20.56
N PRO A 151 0.69 -1.08 19.32
CA PRO A 151 0.20 -1.95 18.25
C PRO A 151 0.72 -3.40 18.35
N PHE A 152 0.71 -3.97 19.56
CA PHE A 152 1.14 -5.35 19.83
C PHE A 152 0.35 -5.94 21.02
N ALA A 153 0.59 -7.21 21.37
CA ALA A 153 -0.17 -7.90 22.40
C ALA A 153 -0.01 -7.25 23.77
N LEU A 154 -1.07 -7.33 24.61
CA LEU A 154 -1.06 -6.81 25.97
C LEU A 154 0.13 -7.32 26.78
N ALA A 155 0.64 -6.50 27.67
CA ALA A 155 1.79 -6.74 28.54
C ALA A 155 3.14 -6.96 27.81
N GLN A 156 3.17 -6.93 26.48
CA GLN A 156 4.44 -6.89 25.74
C GLN A 156 5.04 -5.49 25.74
N SER A 157 6.38 -5.44 25.64
CA SER A 157 7.15 -4.21 25.57
C SER A 157 8.20 -4.33 24.49
N PHE A 158 8.34 -3.27 23.67
CA PHE A 158 9.36 -3.19 22.64
C PHE A 158 10.02 -1.81 22.63
N VAL A 159 11.30 -1.77 22.26
CA VAL A 159 12.05 -0.51 22.19
C VAL A 159 11.61 0.29 20.97
N VAL A 160 11.33 1.57 21.15
CA VAL A 160 11.15 2.53 20.06
C VAL A 160 12.52 2.90 19.53
N THR A 161 12.79 2.66 18.25
CA THR A 161 14.07 2.98 17.60
C THR A 161 14.09 4.33 16.93
N GLN A 162 12.94 4.79 16.42
CA GLN A 162 12.77 6.13 15.89
C GLN A 162 11.41 6.71 16.33
N ALA A 163 11.41 7.96 16.72
CA ALA A 163 10.22 8.78 17.01
C ALA A 163 10.60 10.26 17.00
N PRO A 164 9.64 11.19 16.82
CA PRO A 164 9.90 12.63 16.96
C PRO A 164 10.47 12.97 18.35
N PRO A 165 11.36 13.98 18.44
CA PRO A 165 11.93 14.80 17.36
C PRO A 165 13.18 14.19 16.70
N LEU A 166 13.64 13.02 17.14
CA LEU A 166 14.91 12.38 16.75
C LEU A 166 14.69 11.23 15.77
N ALA A 167 14.21 11.53 14.57
CA ALA A 167 14.08 10.52 13.50
C ALA A 167 15.20 10.68 12.46
N ILE A 168 15.83 9.56 12.07
CA ILE A 168 16.94 9.54 11.10
C ILE A 168 16.37 9.55 9.67
N THR A 169 15.35 8.72 9.41
CA THR A 169 14.77 8.49 8.06
C THR A 169 13.46 9.24 7.84
N HIS A 170 12.72 9.58 8.87
CA HIS A 170 11.41 10.22 8.80
C HIS A 170 11.53 11.75 8.68
N ARG A 171 11.84 12.26 7.47
CA ARG A 171 12.16 13.67 7.25
C ARG A 171 11.10 14.48 6.50
N ASP A 172 10.21 13.82 5.78
CA ASP A 172 9.16 14.47 5.01
C ASP A 172 7.88 14.71 5.83
N ALA A 173 6.95 15.46 5.27
CA ALA A 173 5.69 15.78 5.95
C ALA A 173 4.85 14.54 6.25
N ALA A 174 4.91 13.50 5.42
CA ALA A 174 4.11 12.29 5.57
C ALA A 174 4.68 11.35 6.64
N SER A 175 5.98 11.43 6.95
CA SER A 175 6.67 10.49 7.84
C SER A 175 7.24 11.10 9.14
N ARG A 176 7.42 12.41 9.24
CA ARG A 176 8.13 13.05 10.39
C ARG A 176 7.61 12.71 11.78
N ASN A 177 6.34 12.25 11.89
CA ASN A 177 5.75 11.79 13.15
C ASN A 177 5.63 10.26 13.20
N ALA A 178 6.28 9.53 12.29
CA ALA A 178 6.29 8.08 12.30
C ALA A 178 7.12 7.55 13.48
N ILE A 179 6.77 6.35 13.90
CA ILE A 179 7.36 5.66 15.04
C ILE A 179 7.81 4.28 14.56
N ASP A 180 9.09 3.99 14.70
CA ASP A 180 9.64 2.66 14.46
C ASP A 180 9.83 1.93 15.79
N ILE A 181 9.29 0.74 15.85
CA ILE A 181 9.29 -0.10 17.05
C ILE A 181 10.04 -1.40 16.72
N ALA A 182 11.17 -1.65 17.38
CA ALA A 182 11.96 -2.88 17.19
C ALA A 182 11.14 -4.10 17.60
N MET A 183 10.64 -4.83 16.62
CA MET A 183 9.83 -6.03 16.83
C MET A 183 10.42 -7.20 16.04
N PRO A 184 10.71 -8.35 16.69
CA PRO A 184 11.14 -9.55 15.96
C PRO A 184 10.15 -9.95 14.88
N VAL A 185 10.64 -10.47 13.75
CA VAL A 185 9.79 -11.03 12.70
C VAL A 185 8.82 -12.06 13.29
N GLY A 186 7.55 -11.96 12.94
CA GLY A 186 6.52 -12.87 13.44
C GLY A 186 5.80 -12.40 14.71
N THR A 187 6.17 -11.24 15.27
CA THR A 187 5.45 -10.66 16.42
C THR A 187 4.05 -10.19 15.98
N ALA A 188 3.03 -10.51 16.76
CA ALA A 188 1.65 -10.12 16.45
C ALA A 188 1.47 -8.61 16.48
N VAL A 189 0.94 -8.05 15.38
CA VAL A 189 0.60 -6.64 15.21
C VAL A 189 -0.91 -6.47 15.37
N HIS A 190 -1.30 -5.50 16.17
CA HIS A 190 -2.69 -5.20 16.53
C HIS A 190 -3.06 -3.78 16.09
N ALA A 191 -4.33 -3.56 15.75
CA ALA A 191 -4.85 -2.23 15.44
C ALA A 191 -4.73 -1.30 16.67
N ALA A 192 -4.01 -0.20 16.51
CA ALA A 192 -3.81 0.78 17.58
C ALA A 192 -5.07 1.59 17.91
N ARG A 193 -5.97 1.72 16.94
CA ARG A 193 -7.27 2.39 17.01
C ARG A 193 -8.24 1.69 16.08
N GLU A 194 -9.52 1.70 16.38
CA GLU A 194 -10.61 1.20 15.54
C GLU A 194 -10.69 1.98 14.21
N GLY A 195 -11.22 1.33 13.18
CA GLY A 195 -11.42 1.97 11.87
C GLY A 195 -11.80 0.99 10.77
N VAL A 196 -11.69 1.42 9.53
CA VAL A 196 -11.94 0.62 8.34
C VAL A 196 -10.63 0.42 7.59
N VAL A 197 -10.28 -0.82 7.31
CA VAL A 197 -9.13 -1.13 6.44
C VAL A 197 -9.42 -0.60 5.05
N ILE A 198 -8.56 0.27 4.54
CA ILE A 198 -8.73 0.89 3.22
C ILE A 198 -7.74 0.36 2.19
N ASN A 199 -6.59 -0.12 2.62
CA ASN A 199 -5.57 -0.65 1.72
C ASN A 199 -4.70 -1.70 2.41
N VAL A 200 -4.17 -2.67 1.63
CA VAL A 200 -3.22 -3.69 2.09
C VAL A 200 -2.21 -4.02 0.99
N ALA A 201 -0.96 -4.24 1.36
CA ALA A 201 0.04 -4.91 0.53
C ALA A 201 0.60 -6.10 1.31
N HIS A 202 0.73 -7.29 0.70
CA HIS A 202 1.03 -8.50 1.46
C HIS A 202 1.98 -9.48 0.74
N ARG A 203 2.44 -9.14 -0.48
CA ARG A 203 3.17 -10.06 -1.39
C ARG A 203 4.69 -9.90 -1.36
N PHE A 204 5.18 -8.86 -0.73
CA PHE A 204 6.60 -8.58 -0.74
C PHE A 204 7.31 -9.41 0.33
N PHE A 205 8.51 -9.89 0.00
CA PHE A 205 9.31 -10.72 0.89
C PHE A 205 10.73 -10.18 1.09
N ARG A 206 11.19 -9.29 0.20
CA ARG A 206 12.50 -8.67 0.30
C ARG A 206 12.52 -7.54 1.33
N GLY A 207 13.64 -7.40 2.03
CA GLY A 207 13.92 -6.29 2.92
C GLY A 207 15.40 -5.98 2.94
N GLY A 208 15.76 -4.71 3.08
CA GLY A 208 17.16 -4.25 3.09
C GLY A 208 17.28 -2.76 2.84
N LEU A 209 18.53 -2.26 2.81
CA LEU A 209 18.84 -0.85 2.58
C LEU A 209 18.91 -0.47 1.09
N ASP A 210 18.40 -1.30 0.20
CA ASP A 210 18.28 -1.02 -1.22
C ASP A 210 17.08 -0.11 -1.47
N THR A 211 17.31 1.10 -1.98
CA THR A 211 16.25 2.07 -2.29
C THR A 211 15.33 1.63 -3.43
N THR A 212 15.75 0.67 -4.26
CA THR A 212 14.91 0.13 -5.35
C THR A 212 13.73 -0.68 -4.86
N ILE A 213 13.75 -1.14 -3.59
CA ILE A 213 12.66 -1.89 -2.95
C ILE A 213 11.84 -1.03 -1.97
N SER A 214 11.98 0.30 -1.99
CA SER A 214 11.24 1.19 -1.08
C SER A 214 9.73 0.99 -1.13
N ASP A 215 9.20 0.67 -2.31
CA ASP A 215 7.77 0.43 -2.54
C ASP A 215 7.34 -1.03 -2.28
N GLU A 216 8.28 -1.89 -1.85
CA GLU A 216 8.03 -3.31 -1.59
C GLU A 216 7.77 -3.61 -0.09
N ALA A 217 7.29 -2.66 0.66
CA ALA A 217 6.85 -2.92 2.03
C ALA A 217 5.44 -3.50 2.08
N ASN A 218 5.24 -4.58 2.82
CA ASN A 218 3.88 -5.03 3.16
C ASN A 218 3.30 -4.11 4.23
N PHE A 219 2.02 -3.77 4.09
CA PHE A 219 1.36 -2.88 5.01
C PHE A 219 -0.14 -3.12 5.14
N VAL A 220 -0.70 -2.62 6.23
CA VAL A 220 -2.14 -2.41 6.44
C VAL A 220 -2.36 -0.92 6.66
N GLN A 221 -3.37 -0.35 5.99
CA GLN A 221 -3.80 1.03 6.17
C GLN A 221 -5.24 1.07 6.68
N VAL A 222 -5.46 1.75 7.81
CA VAL A 222 -6.74 1.83 8.51
C VAL A 222 -7.21 3.28 8.57
N LEU A 223 -8.39 3.57 8.02
CA LEU A 223 -9.05 4.87 8.10
C LEU A 223 -9.85 4.96 9.39
N HIS A 224 -9.65 6.04 10.14
CA HIS A 224 -10.37 6.36 11.36
C HIS A 224 -11.57 7.28 11.10
N ASP A 225 -12.47 7.38 12.06
CA ASP A 225 -13.70 8.19 11.98
C ASP A 225 -13.45 9.70 11.85
N ASP A 226 -12.31 10.19 12.37
CA ASP A 226 -11.89 11.59 12.26
C ASP A 226 -11.24 11.94 10.90
N GLY A 227 -11.18 10.99 9.96
CA GLY A 227 -10.60 11.13 8.63
C GLY A 227 -9.07 10.98 8.58
N THR A 228 -8.41 10.72 9.71
CA THR A 228 -7.00 10.31 9.73
C THR A 228 -6.86 8.84 9.33
N ASN A 229 -5.68 8.43 8.90
CA ASN A 229 -5.40 7.03 8.62
C ASN A 229 -4.08 6.59 9.23
N ALA A 230 -4.06 5.37 9.76
CA ALA A 230 -2.87 4.73 10.30
C ALA A 230 -2.29 3.74 9.29
N VAL A 231 -0.96 3.74 9.12
CA VAL A 231 -0.21 2.75 8.34
C VAL A 231 0.64 1.92 9.28
N TYR A 232 0.55 0.61 9.14
CA TYR A 232 1.37 -0.41 9.80
C TYR A 232 2.20 -1.07 8.71
N ALA A 233 3.50 -0.78 8.63
CA ALA A 233 4.33 -1.22 7.52
C ALA A 233 5.48 -2.14 7.95
N HIS A 234 6.23 -2.65 6.94
CA HIS A 234 7.26 -3.68 7.03
C HIS A 234 6.75 -5.02 7.55
N LEU A 235 5.47 -5.33 7.30
CA LEU A 235 4.80 -6.53 7.78
C LEU A 235 5.37 -7.80 7.10
N GLN A 236 5.25 -8.91 7.77
CA GLN A 236 5.65 -10.22 7.26
C GLN A 236 4.72 -10.65 6.11
N MET A 237 5.31 -11.19 5.03
CA MET A 237 4.58 -11.72 3.89
C MET A 237 3.53 -12.76 4.35
N ASP A 238 2.34 -12.72 3.70
CA ASP A 238 1.22 -13.66 3.90
C ASP A 238 0.66 -13.75 5.32
N THR A 239 0.96 -12.79 6.20
CA THR A 239 0.42 -12.79 7.58
C THR A 239 -0.74 -11.83 7.80
N ILE A 240 -1.06 -10.97 6.85
CA ILE A 240 -2.19 -10.03 6.95
C ILE A 240 -3.50 -10.82 6.97
N ARG A 241 -4.35 -10.57 7.97
CA ARG A 241 -5.63 -11.27 8.19
C ARG A 241 -6.85 -10.39 7.99
N VAL A 242 -6.63 -9.15 7.58
CA VAL A 242 -7.68 -8.17 7.29
C VAL A 242 -7.69 -7.82 5.82
N ARG A 243 -8.80 -7.26 5.32
CA ARG A 243 -8.97 -6.90 3.90
C ARG A 243 -9.61 -5.51 3.75
N PRO A 244 -9.40 -4.83 2.63
CA PRO A 244 -10.06 -3.56 2.35
C PRO A 244 -11.59 -3.65 2.50
N GLY A 245 -12.14 -2.69 3.24
CA GLY A 245 -13.55 -2.63 3.61
C GLY A 245 -13.91 -3.35 4.92
N GLN A 246 -13.00 -4.08 5.53
CA GLN A 246 -13.22 -4.68 6.85
C GLN A 246 -13.08 -3.61 7.93
N ARG A 247 -14.03 -3.58 8.87
CA ARG A 247 -13.90 -2.84 10.13
C ARG A 247 -13.01 -3.63 11.07
N VAL A 248 -12.10 -2.94 11.74
CA VAL A 248 -11.24 -3.48 12.79
C VAL A 248 -11.49 -2.71 14.08
N GLU A 249 -11.48 -3.45 15.18
CA GLU A 249 -11.57 -2.89 16.52
C GLU A 249 -10.18 -2.56 17.07
N ARG A 250 -10.10 -1.61 17.97
CA ARG A 250 -8.86 -1.29 18.69
C ARG A 250 -8.35 -2.52 19.44
N GLY A 251 -7.14 -2.94 19.18
CA GLY A 251 -6.53 -4.14 19.76
C GLY A 251 -6.79 -5.42 18.97
N GLU A 252 -7.54 -5.38 17.86
CA GLU A 252 -7.73 -6.53 16.98
C GLU A 252 -6.41 -6.91 16.30
N TYR A 253 -6.11 -8.21 16.22
CA TYR A 253 -4.96 -8.73 15.48
C TYR A 253 -5.13 -8.50 13.97
N ILE A 254 -4.11 -7.91 13.32
CA ILE A 254 -4.19 -7.58 11.89
C ILE A 254 -3.12 -8.27 11.05
N ALA A 255 -1.92 -8.51 11.57
CA ALA A 255 -0.79 -9.10 10.85
C ALA A 255 0.34 -9.50 11.80
N ASN A 256 1.46 -9.97 11.26
CA ASN A 256 2.71 -10.07 12.00
C ASN A 256 3.74 -9.04 11.49
N SER A 257 4.59 -8.55 12.41
CA SER A 257 5.75 -7.75 12.07
C SER A 257 6.74 -8.53 11.20
N GLY A 258 7.48 -7.82 10.36
CA GLY A 258 8.42 -8.39 9.42
C GLY A 258 9.65 -7.51 9.21
N ASN A 259 10.17 -7.54 7.99
CA ASN A 259 11.31 -6.74 7.55
C ASN A 259 11.25 -6.49 6.03
N THR A 260 10.06 -6.25 5.48
CA THR A 260 9.87 -6.08 4.03
C THR A 260 10.04 -4.63 3.59
N GLY A 261 10.54 -4.41 2.35
CA GLY A 261 10.80 -3.07 1.80
C GLY A 261 12.13 -2.46 2.29
N PHE A 262 12.27 -1.14 2.17
CA PHE A 262 13.46 -0.42 2.65
C PHE A 262 13.51 -0.42 4.17
N SER A 263 14.37 -1.26 4.74
CA SER A 263 14.47 -1.48 6.18
C SER A 263 15.87 -1.93 6.59
N SER A 264 16.40 -1.37 7.68
CA SER A 264 17.70 -1.76 8.25
C SER A 264 17.65 -3.00 9.16
N GLY A 265 16.45 -3.46 9.53
CA GLY A 265 16.24 -4.61 10.42
C GLY A 265 14.79 -4.77 10.82
N PRO A 266 14.41 -5.89 11.45
CA PRO A 266 13.05 -6.18 11.85
C PRO A 266 12.45 -5.11 12.76
N HIS A 267 11.37 -4.47 12.33
CA HIS A 267 10.64 -3.47 13.09
C HIS A 267 9.21 -3.31 12.55
N LEU A 268 8.36 -2.67 13.31
CA LEU A 268 7.09 -2.11 12.86
C LEU A 268 7.25 -0.61 12.64
N HIS A 269 7.03 -0.16 11.41
CA HIS A 269 6.83 1.26 11.11
C HIS A 269 5.35 1.60 11.32
N PHE A 270 5.07 2.56 12.20
CA PHE A 270 3.71 3.02 12.51
C PHE A 270 3.61 4.53 12.31
N VAL A 271 2.68 4.97 11.50
CA VAL A 271 2.42 6.40 11.27
C VAL A 271 0.93 6.65 11.15
N VAL A 272 0.47 7.75 11.71
CA VAL A 272 -0.88 8.29 11.50
C VAL A 272 -0.75 9.56 10.66
N SER A 273 -1.55 9.66 9.61
CA SER A 273 -1.53 10.82 8.71
C SER A 273 -2.93 11.32 8.37
N ARG A 274 -2.99 12.55 7.87
CA ARG A 274 -4.20 13.19 7.34
C ARG A 274 -3.94 13.79 5.97
N ASN A 275 -4.98 14.06 5.22
CA ASN A 275 -4.91 14.95 4.08
C ASN A 275 -4.96 16.41 4.58
N ALA A 276 -3.92 17.18 4.27
CA ALA A 276 -3.79 18.60 4.63
C ALA A 276 -3.87 19.50 3.38
N GLY A 277 -4.88 19.28 2.53
CA GLY A 277 -5.07 19.99 1.26
C GLY A 277 -4.11 19.52 0.17
N PHE A 278 -4.38 18.34 -0.38
CA PHE A 278 -3.57 17.67 -1.39
C PHE A 278 -2.12 17.37 -0.94
N ARG A 279 -1.92 17.18 0.35
CA ARG A 279 -0.65 16.79 0.94
C ARG A 279 -0.88 15.81 2.09
N SER A 280 -0.23 14.66 2.05
CA SER A 280 -0.18 13.77 3.20
C SER A 280 0.69 14.40 4.30
N GLU A 281 0.14 14.53 5.49
CA GLU A 281 0.82 15.05 6.66
C GLU A 281 0.65 14.12 7.84
N SER A 282 1.79 13.63 8.38
CA SER A 282 1.78 12.83 9.59
C SER A 282 1.44 13.68 10.81
N VAL A 283 0.71 13.08 11.75
CA VAL A 283 0.30 13.74 13.00
C VAL A 283 0.95 13.06 14.22
N PRO A 284 1.28 13.81 15.28
CA PRO A 284 1.81 13.24 16.51
C PRO A 284 0.78 12.32 17.15
N VAL A 285 1.23 11.17 17.67
CA VAL A 285 0.39 10.25 18.44
C VAL A 285 0.94 10.05 19.84
N VAL A 286 0.03 9.79 20.78
CA VAL A 286 0.36 9.33 22.12
C VAL A 286 -0.28 7.96 22.33
N PHE A 287 0.41 7.10 23.09
CA PHE A 287 -0.07 5.77 23.40
C PHE A 287 -0.66 5.72 24.82
N GLU A 288 -1.52 4.73 25.05
CA GLU A 288 -2.05 4.44 26.37
C GLU A 288 -0.95 3.83 27.24
N GLY A 289 -0.81 4.34 28.43
CA GLY A 289 0.07 3.88 29.49
C GLY A 289 -0.71 3.38 30.71
N PRO A 290 -0.01 3.14 31.82
CA PRO A 290 -0.64 2.67 33.06
C PRO A 290 -1.80 3.55 33.48
N GLY A 291 -2.93 2.91 33.84
CA GLY A 291 -4.14 3.61 34.27
C GLY A 291 -4.78 4.54 33.23
N GLY A 292 -4.51 4.32 31.93
CA GLY A 292 -5.05 5.14 30.84
C GLY A 292 -4.29 6.45 30.60
N ALA A 293 -3.13 6.65 31.23
CA ALA A 293 -2.31 7.83 31.02
C ALA A 293 -1.78 7.91 29.59
N SER A 294 -1.54 9.14 29.09
CA SER A 294 -0.92 9.34 27.79
C SER A 294 0.60 9.20 27.88
N VAL A 295 1.17 8.36 27.02
CA VAL A 295 2.63 8.14 26.89
C VAL A 295 3.08 8.61 25.51
N THR A 296 3.99 9.59 25.47
CA THR A 296 4.65 10.01 24.24
C THR A 296 5.80 9.04 23.92
N PRO A 297 5.81 8.41 22.73
CA PRO A 297 6.91 7.53 22.33
C PRO A 297 8.21 8.33 22.22
N ARG A 298 9.32 7.74 22.65
CA ARG A 298 10.66 8.35 22.57
C ARG A 298 11.69 7.33 22.14
N PRO A 299 12.65 7.69 21.31
CA PRO A 299 13.75 6.80 20.94
C PRO A 299 14.45 6.23 22.19
N ASP A 300 14.92 4.99 22.08
CA ASP A 300 15.62 4.22 23.12
C ASP A 300 14.79 3.97 24.39
N ARG A 301 13.47 4.14 24.32
CA ARG A 301 12.54 3.83 25.41
C ARG A 301 11.62 2.67 25.03
N ALA A 302 11.32 1.85 26.01
CA ALA A 302 10.34 0.78 25.86
C ALA A 302 8.93 1.38 25.79
N LEU A 303 8.12 0.92 24.82
CA LEU A 303 6.69 1.12 24.75
C LEU A 303 6.02 -0.18 25.19
N THR A 304 5.09 -0.10 26.14
CA THR A 304 4.36 -1.25 26.68
C THR A 304 2.89 -1.17 26.28
N ALA A 305 2.27 -2.29 25.92
CA ALA A 305 0.84 -2.36 25.64
C ALA A 305 0.03 -2.61 26.94
N TYR A 306 -0.95 -1.74 27.19
CA TYR A 306 -1.88 -1.78 28.32
C TYR A 306 -3.32 -2.01 27.90
#